data_63ceb9ea80328a1c01a4a47dd3e338a1
#
_entry.id   63ceb9ea80328a1c01a4a47dd3e338a1
#
_cell.length_a   1.000
_cell.length_b   1.000
_cell.length_c   1.000
_cell.angle_alpha   90.00
_cell.angle_beta   90.00
_cell.angle_gamma   90.00
#
_symmetry.space_group_name_H-M   'P 1'
#
loop_
_entity.id
_entity.type
_entity.pdbx_description
1 polymer ?
#
loop_
_entity_poly.entity_id
_entity_poly.type
_entity_poly.pdbx_seq_one_letter_code
_entity_poly.pdbx_strand_id
1 'polypeptide(L)'
;MSEESVSATEGIEEFLSSGDRSLELLFGSQSGNAEGLAAKFAKTAKSYGLEGTVHDMDGFDFNSLSSKKRVIIVCSTWGEGEQPDNAEELWKFANSDAASRLEGVHFAVCALGDTSYELFCESGKEWDSIFEKLGATRIVERIDCDVDYDSPASEWALKALPALAAVDSSGNFMEEMVDGITDYASGSSAVAGGEDGFVVPTIETEAIQVELSVFRFDPSTNSTGRDSWACSLPGHISILSALRAIKEGHDGSLSFRDGNDDDPSTAVSV
;
A
#
# COMPACT_ATOMS: atom_id res chain seq x y z
N MET A 1 -13.38 28.58 11.96
CA MET A 1 -12.54 28.40 10.73
C MET A 1 -12.37 29.81 10.15
N SER A 2 -11.13 30.19 9.85
CA SER A 2 -10.85 31.51 9.26
C SER A 2 -11.23 31.52 7.77
N GLU A 3 -11.59 32.67 7.22
CA GLU A 3 -11.90 32.84 5.78
C GLU A 3 -10.75 32.36 4.88
N GLU A 4 -9.49 32.47 5.33
CA GLU A 4 -8.31 31.95 4.62
C GLU A 4 -8.28 30.41 4.52
N SER A 5 -8.74 29.68 5.53
CA SER A 5 -8.77 28.20 5.49
C SER A 5 -9.86 27.67 4.56
N VAL A 6 -10.97 28.35 4.42
CA VAL A 6 -12.06 28.00 3.50
C VAL A 6 -11.60 28.20 2.05
N SER A 7 -10.94 29.31 1.74
CA SER A 7 -10.42 29.61 0.39
C SER A 7 -9.33 28.61 -0.05
N ALA A 8 -8.46 28.16 0.87
CA ALA A 8 -7.43 27.17 0.56
C ALA A 8 -8.04 25.79 0.26
N THR A 9 -9.04 25.37 1.01
CA THR A 9 -9.74 24.09 0.78
C THR A 9 -10.50 24.08 -0.55
N GLU A 10 -11.20 25.16 -0.89
CA GLU A 10 -11.88 25.31 -2.19
C GLU A 10 -10.90 25.22 -3.37
N GLY A 11 -9.70 25.80 -3.25
CA GLY A 11 -8.65 25.70 -4.27
C GLY A 11 -8.12 24.27 -4.47
N ILE A 12 -8.01 23.50 -3.39
CA ILE A 12 -7.62 22.07 -3.46
C ILE A 12 -8.71 21.24 -4.12
N GLU A 13 -9.98 21.42 -3.74
CA GLU A 13 -11.10 20.70 -4.34
C GLU A 13 -11.21 20.97 -5.85
N GLU A 14 -11.07 22.23 -6.27
CA GLU A 14 -11.07 22.60 -7.68
C GLU A 14 -9.91 21.92 -8.43
N PHE A 15 -8.71 21.94 -7.85
CA PHE A 15 -7.54 21.28 -8.43
C PHE A 15 -7.75 19.78 -8.57
N LEU A 16 -8.24 19.09 -7.52
CA LEU A 16 -8.45 17.64 -7.52
C LEU A 16 -9.61 17.19 -8.41
N SER A 17 -10.58 18.06 -8.69
CA SER A 17 -11.70 17.79 -9.58
C SER A 17 -11.44 18.16 -11.05
N SER A 18 -10.29 18.80 -11.35
CA SER A 18 -9.98 19.31 -12.68
C SER A 18 -9.12 18.35 -13.50
N GLY A 19 -9.47 18.18 -14.77
CA GLY A 19 -8.67 17.51 -15.80
C GLY A 19 -8.55 15.98 -15.61
N ASP A 20 -7.51 15.40 -16.22
CA ASP A 20 -7.21 13.98 -16.11
C ASP A 20 -6.63 13.64 -14.74
N ARG A 21 -7.28 12.76 -14.01
CA ARG A 21 -6.88 12.29 -12.67
C ARG A 21 -6.50 10.80 -12.66
N SER A 22 -6.28 10.21 -13.84
CA SER A 22 -5.92 8.80 -13.96
C SER A 22 -4.58 8.51 -13.28
N LEU A 23 -4.53 7.37 -12.61
CA LEU A 23 -3.33 6.77 -12.03
C LEU A 23 -3.26 5.31 -12.48
N GLU A 24 -2.22 4.97 -13.23
CA GLU A 24 -1.99 3.59 -13.66
C GLU A 24 -1.15 2.87 -12.59
N LEU A 25 -1.63 1.73 -12.11
CA LEU A 25 -0.91 0.88 -11.14
C LEU A 25 -0.57 -0.45 -11.83
N LEU A 26 0.70 -0.67 -12.12
CA LEU A 26 1.17 -1.89 -12.74
C LEU A 26 1.69 -2.83 -11.66
N PHE A 27 1.27 -4.10 -11.68
CA PHE A 27 1.81 -5.08 -10.75
C PHE A 27 2.52 -6.23 -11.45
N GLY A 28 3.68 -6.62 -10.88
CA GLY A 28 4.40 -7.85 -11.17
C GLY A 28 4.43 -8.73 -9.91
N SER A 29 3.81 -9.91 -9.95
CA SER A 29 3.65 -10.75 -8.77
C SER A 29 3.61 -12.23 -9.10
N GLN A 30 4.32 -13.03 -8.32
CA GLN A 30 4.24 -14.49 -8.40
C GLN A 30 3.20 -15.06 -7.42
N SER A 31 3.04 -14.43 -6.27
CA SER A 31 2.18 -14.90 -5.16
C SER A 31 0.88 -14.11 -4.98
N GLY A 32 0.68 -13.02 -5.73
CA GLY A 32 -0.46 -12.12 -5.59
C GLY A 32 -0.25 -10.95 -4.61
N ASN A 33 0.87 -10.90 -3.89
CA ASN A 33 1.13 -9.85 -2.88
C ASN A 33 1.21 -8.45 -3.52
N ALA A 34 1.93 -8.31 -4.64
CA ALA A 34 2.00 -7.04 -5.35
C ALA A 34 0.65 -6.62 -5.96
N GLU A 35 -0.16 -7.57 -6.43
CA GLU A 35 -1.53 -7.34 -6.88
C GLU A 35 -2.41 -6.77 -5.76
N GLY A 36 -2.38 -7.43 -4.59
CA GLY A 36 -3.13 -6.99 -3.40
C GLY A 36 -2.75 -5.58 -2.96
N LEU A 37 -1.45 -5.24 -2.97
CA LEU A 37 -0.98 -3.88 -2.66
C LEU A 37 -1.40 -2.86 -3.73
N ALA A 38 -1.29 -3.19 -5.00
CA ALA A 38 -1.73 -2.30 -6.08
C ALA A 38 -3.23 -1.99 -5.96
N ALA A 39 -4.06 -2.99 -5.66
CA ALA A 39 -5.49 -2.80 -5.41
C ALA A 39 -5.75 -1.92 -4.16
N LYS A 40 -4.98 -2.10 -3.08
CA LYS A 40 -5.06 -1.27 -1.88
C LYS A 40 -4.68 0.19 -2.18
N PHE A 41 -3.60 0.41 -2.95
CA PHE A 41 -3.18 1.74 -3.35
C PHE A 41 -4.20 2.43 -4.27
N ALA A 42 -4.78 1.72 -5.25
CA ALA A 42 -5.83 2.26 -6.11
C ALA A 42 -7.07 2.68 -5.31
N LYS A 43 -7.43 1.93 -4.27
CA LYS A 43 -8.53 2.28 -3.37
C LYS A 43 -8.19 3.53 -2.55
N THR A 44 -6.98 3.59 -1.98
CA THR A 44 -6.52 4.73 -1.17
C THR A 44 -6.36 5.99 -2.03
N ALA A 45 -5.96 5.86 -3.30
CA ALA A 45 -5.78 6.97 -4.24
C ALA A 45 -7.03 7.83 -4.42
N LYS A 46 -8.22 7.25 -4.23
CA LYS A 46 -9.51 7.98 -4.31
C LYS A 46 -9.62 9.10 -3.29
N SER A 47 -9.09 8.96 -2.08
CA SER A 47 -9.09 10.01 -1.07
C SER A 47 -8.24 11.22 -1.46
N TYR A 48 -7.32 11.05 -2.41
CA TYR A 48 -6.49 12.08 -3.00
C TYR A 48 -7.00 12.58 -4.37
N GLY A 49 -8.26 12.27 -4.72
CA GLY A 49 -8.85 12.67 -6.00
C GLY A 49 -8.23 11.97 -7.22
N LEU A 50 -7.60 10.81 -7.05
CA LEU A 50 -7.03 10.03 -8.15
C LEU A 50 -7.94 8.84 -8.54
N GLU A 51 -8.01 8.55 -9.82
CA GLU A 51 -8.72 7.40 -10.39
C GLU A 51 -7.72 6.29 -10.72
N GLY A 52 -7.47 5.41 -9.73
CA GLY A 52 -6.51 4.32 -9.86
C GLY A 52 -7.06 3.16 -10.68
N THR A 53 -6.34 2.75 -11.71
CA THR A 53 -6.60 1.54 -12.50
C THR A 53 -5.44 0.55 -12.32
N VAL A 54 -5.77 -0.67 -11.89
CA VAL A 54 -4.79 -1.73 -11.66
C VAL A 54 -4.64 -2.58 -12.91
N HIS A 55 -3.39 -2.81 -13.32
CA HIS A 55 -3.03 -3.58 -14.49
C HIS A 55 -2.06 -4.70 -14.14
N ASP A 56 -2.39 -5.91 -14.59
CA ASP A 56 -1.39 -6.96 -14.69
C ASP A 56 -0.34 -6.57 -15.73
N MET A 57 0.93 -6.80 -15.44
CA MET A 57 2.01 -6.55 -16.38
C MET A 57 1.96 -7.52 -17.58
N ASP A 58 1.37 -8.71 -17.40
CA ASP A 58 1.17 -9.63 -18.51
C ASP A 58 0.18 -9.04 -19.54
N GLY A 59 0.65 -8.95 -20.78
CA GLY A 59 -0.13 -8.41 -21.89
C GLY A 59 -0.38 -6.90 -21.85
N PHE A 60 0.20 -6.15 -20.91
CA PHE A 60 0.05 -4.70 -20.87
C PHE A 60 0.80 -4.01 -22.01
N ASP A 61 0.14 -3.03 -22.65
CA ASP A 61 0.78 -2.20 -23.68
C ASP A 61 1.66 -1.11 -23.04
N PHE A 62 2.96 -1.37 -22.93
CA PHE A 62 3.95 -0.44 -22.35
C PHE A 62 3.90 0.95 -23.02
N ASN A 63 3.73 0.99 -24.34
CA ASN A 63 3.76 2.25 -25.09
C ASN A 63 2.59 3.17 -24.77
N SER A 64 1.48 2.64 -24.24
CA SER A 64 0.34 3.44 -23.77
C SER A 64 0.72 4.38 -22.63
N LEU A 65 1.77 4.06 -21.84
CA LEU A 65 2.25 4.87 -20.73
C LEU A 65 2.75 6.25 -21.16
N SER A 66 3.25 6.39 -22.39
CA SER A 66 3.75 7.68 -22.91
C SER A 66 2.69 8.80 -22.95
N SER A 67 1.40 8.44 -22.91
CA SER A 67 0.29 9.39 -22.82
C SER A 67 -0.20 9.66 -21.39
N LYS A 68 0.29 8.88 -20.41
CA LYS A 68 -0.14 8.96 -19.03
C LYS A 68 0.69 9.98 -18.25
N LYS A 69 0.16 10.40 -17.10
CA LYS A 69 0.83 11.39 -16.25
C LYS A 69 1.35 10.78 -14.95
N ARG A 70 0.71 9.71 -14.47
CA ARG A 70 0.95 9.14 -13.13
C ARG A 70 0.97 7.63 -13.20
N VAL A 71 2.05 7.03 -12.68
CA VAL A 71 2.23 5.59 -12.66
C VAL A 71 2.76 5.15 -11.30
N ILE A 72 2.19 4.10 -10.74
CA ILE A 72 2.79 3.33 -9.63
C ILE A 72 3.16 1.94 -10.16
N ILE A 73 4.35 1.49 -9.81
CA ILE A 73 4.80 0.13 -10.06
C ILE A 73 4.88 -0.59 -8.71
N VAL A 74 4.24 -1.74 -8.62
CA VAL A 74 4.34 -2.64 -7.47
C VAL A 74 4.89 -3.96 -7.99
N CYS A 75 6.12 -4.31 -7.65
CA CYS A 75 6.76 -5.49 -8.23
C CYS A 75 7.49 -6.31 -7.18
N SER A 76 7.20 -7.61 -7.12
CA SER A 76 7.94 -8.56 -6.31
C SER A 76 9.15 -9.08 -7.07
N THR A 77 10.17 -9.47 -6.31
CA THR A 77 11.36 -10.14 -6.87
C THR A 77 11.19 -11.65 -6.70
N TRP A 78 11.48 -12.41 -7.75
CA TRP A 78 11.38 -13.87 -7.76
C TRP A 78 12.78 -14.51 -7.84
N GLY A 79 12.91 -15.74 -7.31
CA GLY A 79 14.13 -16.53 -7.41
C GLY A 79 15.37 -15.80 -6.94
N GLU A 80 16.40 -15.80 -7.77
CA GLU A 80 17.71 -15.17 -7.51
C GLU A 80 17.77 -13.72 -8.03
N GLY A 81 16.64 -13.01 -8.08
CA GLY A 81 16.59 -11.60 -8.53
C GLY A 81 15.77 -11.40 -9.81
N GLU A 82 15.09 -12.43 -10.30
CA GLU A 82 14.36 -12.39 -11.55
C GLU A 82 13.04 -11.61 -11.42
N GLN A 83 12.53 -11.17 -12.58
CA GLN A 83 11.18 -10.63 -12.69
C GLN A 83 10.15 -11.76 -12.43
N PRO A 84 8.98 -11.44 -11.82
CA PRO A 84 7.87 -12.39 -11.80
C PRO A 84 7.42 -12.76 -13.20
N ASP A 85 6.86 -13.97 -13.37
CA ASP A 85 6.45 -14.49 -14.68
C ASP A 85 5.57 -13.50 -15.46
N ASN A 86 4.63 -12.84 -14.77
CA ASN A 86 3.72 -11.88 -15.40
C ASN A 86 4.38 -10.52 -15.73
N ALA A 87 5.59 -10.25 -15.27
CA ALA A 87 6.33 -9.01 -15.53
C ALA A 87 7.46 -9.19 -16.56
N GLU A 88 7.92 -10.42 -16.80
CA GLU A 88 9.14 -10.69 -17.56
C GLU A 88 9.09 -10.16 -18.99
N GLU A 89 7.98 -10.40 -19.71
CA GLU A 89 7.85 -9.97 -21.11
C GLU A 89 7.72 -8.44 -21.21
N LEU A 90 6.99 -7.80 -20.29
CA LEU A 90 6.88 -6.34 -20.25
C LEU A 90 8.24 -5.70 -19.94
N TRP A 91 9.00 -6.28 -19.01
CA TRP A 91 10.35 -5.82 -18.66
C TRP A 91 11.33 -5.92 -19.83
N LYS A 92 11.31 -7.06 -20.55
CA LYS A 92 12.10 -7.23 -21.79
C LYS A 92 11.73 -6.16 -22.83
N PHE A 93 10.44 -5.90 -23.02
CA PHE A 93 9.97 -4.88 -23.94
C PHE A 93 10.43 -3.48 -23.50
N ALA A 94 10.30 -3.11 -22.22
CA ALA A 94 10.74 -1.82 -21.68
C ALA A 94 12.24 -1.56 -21.87
N ASN A 95 13.05 -2.61 -21.93
CA ASN A 95 14.51 -2.54 -22.20
C ASN A 95 14.86 -2.55 -23.68
N SER A 96 13.89 -2.67 -24.58
CA SER A 96 14.13 -2.70 -26.02
C SER A 96 14.09 -1.30 -26.65
N ASP A 97 14.65 -1.20 -27.87
CA ASP A 97 14.57 0.03 -28.67
C ASP A 97 13.15 0.38 -29.13
N ALA A 98 12.19 -0.53 -28.97
CA ALA A 98 10.78 -0.33 -29.31
C ALA A 98 9.97 0.36 -28.19
N ALA A 99 10.54 0.46 -26.98
CA ALA A 99 9.89 1.13 -25.87
C ALA A 99 9.79 2.63 -26.09
N SER A 100 8.59 3.19 -25.89
CA SER A 100 8.37 4.63 -25.97
C SER A 100 9.10 5.36 -24.84
N ARG A 101 9.51 6.60 -25.12
CA ARG A 101 9.98 7.51 -24.10
C ARG A 101 8.82 7.91 -23.18
N LEU A 102 9.16 8.22 -21.93
CA LEU A 102 8.20 8.50 -20.85
C LEU A 102 8.34 9.93 -20.31
N GLU A 103 8.81 10.89 -21.11
CA GLU A 103 8.86 12.30 -20.72
C GLU A 103 7.47 12.81 -20.33
N GLY A 104 7.38 13.47 -19.18
CA GLY A 104 6.14 14.00 -18.62
C GLY A 104 5.28 12.96 -17.88
N VAL A 105 5.79 11.74 -17.71
CA VAL A 105 5.23 10.73 -16.81
C VAL A 105 5.93 10.83 -15.46
N HIS A 106 5.14 10.91 -14.38
CA HIS A 106 5.62 10.85 -13.01
C HIS A 106 5.37 9.46 -12.44
N PHE A 107 6.36 8.89 -11.79
CA PHE A 107 6.26 7.53 -11.30
C PHE A 107 6.79 7.34 -9.89
N ALA A 108 6.35 6.25 -9.27
CA ALA A 108 6.84 5.77 -7.98
C ALA A 108 6.87 4.23 -7.98
N VAL A 109 7.79 3.63 -7.24
CA VAL A 109 7.98 2.18 -7.19
C VAL A 109 7.90 1.67 -5.75
N CYS A 110 7.07 0.65 -5.55
CA CYS A 110 7.03 -0.17 -4.34
C CYS A 110 7.56 -1.56 -4.71
N ALA A 111 8.76 -1.87 -4.25
CA ALA A 111 9.43 -3.14 -4.50
C ALA A 111 9.22 -4.10 -3.33
N LEU A 112 8.90 -5.35 -3.62
CA LEU A 112 8.77 -6.42 -2.63
C LEU A 112 9.89 -7.44 -2.82
N GLY A 113 10.42 -7.91 -1.71
CA GLY A 113 11.48 -8.90 -1.69
C GLY A 113 11.58 -9.59 -0.32
N ASP A 114 12.70 -10.28 -0.14
CA ASP A 114 13.07 -10.94 1.11
C ASP A 114 14.57 -10.70 1.33
N THR A 115 14.91 -10.10 2.46
CA THR A 115 16.30 -9.77 2.83
C THR A 115 17.18 -10.98 3.05
N SER A 116 16.63 -12.18 3.11
CA SER A 116 17.41 -13.43 3.15
C SER A 116 18.09 -13.77 1.81
N TYR A 117 17.68 -13.09 0.71
CA TYR A 117 18.26 -13.26 -0.62
C TYR A 117 19.24 -12.13 -0.96
N GLU A 118 20.32 -12.46 -1.69
CA GLU A 118 21.36 -11.49 -2.07
C GLU A 118 20.82 -10.35 -2.94
N LEU A 119 19.92 -10.67 -3.86
CA LEU A 119 19.30 -9.70 -4.79
C LEU A 119 17.92 -9.21 -4.27
N PHE A 120 17.92 -8.74 -3.02
CA PHE A 120 16.74 -8.15 -2.37
C PHE A 120 16.12 -7.02 -3.20
N CYS A 121 14.82 -7.14 -3.52
CA CYS A 121 14.03 -6.17 -4.29
C CYS A 121 14.59 -5.82 -5.68
N GLU A 122 15.36 -6.70 -6.32
CA GLU A 122 16.05 -6.40 -7.56
C GLU A 122 15.10 -6.04 -8.70
N SER A 123 13.99 -6.78 -8.88
CA SER A 123 12.99 -6.46 -9.90
C SER A 123 12.46 -5.03 -9.80
N GLY A 124 12.16 -4.57 -8.58
CA GLY A 124 11.71 -3.19 -8.36
C GLY A 124 12.77 -2.15 -8.64
N LYS A 125 14.06 -2.44 -8.33
CA LYS A 125 15.20 -1.59 -8.66
C LYS A 125 15.38 -1.45 -10.17
N GLU A 126 15.20 -2.54 -10.89
CA GLU A 126 15.26 -2.55 -12.35
C GLU A 126 14.14 -1.72 -12.98
N TRP A 127 12.89 -1.84 -12.49
CA TRP A 127 11.79 -1.01 -12.93
C TRP A 127 12.02 0.48 -12.64
N ASP A 128 12.50 0.80 -11.48
CA ASP A 128 12.85 2.17 -11.08
C ASP A 128 13.89 2.79 -12.01
N SER A 129 14.96 2.02 -12.33
CA SER A 129 16.03 2.44 -13.21
C SER A 129 15.58 2.60 -14.67
N ILE A 130 14.76 1.68 -15.21
CA ILE A 130 14.33 1.76 -16.61
C ILE A 130 13.37 2.90 -16.86
N PHE A 131 12.45 3.20 -15.92
CA PHE A 131 11.55 4.35 -16.03
C PHE A 131 12.33 5.67 -16.07
N GLU A 132 13.32 5.84 -15.18
CA GLU A 132 14.21 7.01 -15.20
C GLU A 132 14.98 7.11 -16.51
N LYS A 133 15.58 6.01 -17.00
CA LYS A 133 16.30 5.94 -18.29
C LYS A 133 15.39 6.31 -19.46
N LEU A 134 14.12 5.96 -19.43
CA LEU A 134 13.15 6.31 -20.46
C LEU A 134 12.65 7.75 -20.36
N GLY A 135 13.04 8.49 -19.32
CA GLY A 135 12.74 9.92 -19.15
C GLY A 135 11.57 10.23 -18.24
N ALA A 136 11.00 9.25 -17.56
CA ALA A 136 10.01 9.48 -16.52
C ALA A 136 10.63 10.16 -15.30
N THR A 137 9.83 10.94 -14.57
CA THR A 137 10.26 11.64 -13.35
C THR A 137 9.85 10.83 -12.13
N ARG A 138 10.83 10.39 -11.32
CA ARG A 138 10.55 9.78 -10.02
C ARG A 138 10.00 10.85 -9.08
N ILE A 139 8.77 10.66 -8.58
CA ILE A 139 8.09 11.65 -7.74
C ILE A 139 8.44 11.50 -6.26
N VAL A 140 8.66 10.26 -5.82
CA VAL A 140 9.16 9.91 -4.49
C VAL A 140 10.17 8.78 -4.61
N GLU A 141 11.06 8.67 -3.62
CA GLU A 141 12.02 7.58 -3.57
C GLU A 141 11.31 6.22 -3.54
N ARG A 142 11.88 5.24 -4.25
CA ARG A 142 11.42 3.85 -4.21
C ARG A 142 11.45 3.34 -2.77
N ILE A 143 10.48 2.48 -2.43
CA ILE A 143 10.56 1.70 -1.20
C ILE A 143 10.92 0.24 -1.54
N ASP A 144 11.84 -0.32 -0.77
CA ASP A 144 12.21 -1.73 -0.83
C ASP A 144 11.65 -2.40 0.45
N CYS A 145 10.62 -3.21 0.28
CA CYS A 145 9.90 -3.86 1.38
C CYS A 145 10.35 -5.31 1.54
N ASP A 146 10.63 -5.71 2.79
CA ASP A 146 10.87 -7.10 3.17
C ASP A 146 9.54 -7.86 3.32
N VAL A 147 9.57 -9.08 3.81
CA VAL A 147 8.41 -9.97 3.98
C VAL A 147 7.25 -9.32 4.75
N ASP A 148 7.52 -8.46 5.72
CA ASP A 148 6.54 -7.67 6.46
C ASP A 148 6.21 -6.34 5.76
N TYR A 149 5.81 -6.41 4.50
CA TYR A 149 5.67 -5.25 3.60
C TYR A 149 4.45 -4.34 3.87
N ASP A 150 3.40 -4.83 4.52
CA ASP A 150 2.10 -4.12 4.61
C ASP A 150 2.19 -2.74 5.27
N SER A 151 2.87 -2.63 6.41
CA SER A 151 3.02 -1.34 7.12
C SER A 151 3.94 -0.40 6.36
N PRO A 152 5.19 -0.79 5.99
CA PRO A 152 6.09 0.11 5.27
C PRO A 152 5.54 0.54 3.90
N ALA A 153 4.92 -0.36 3.14
CA ALA A 153 4.30 -0.02 1.87
C ALA A 153 3.12 0.96 2.04
N SER A 154 2.31 0.79 3.10
CA SER A 154 1.20 1.69 3.41
C SER A 154 1.69 3.08 3.81
N GLU A 155 2.72 3.18 4.65
CA GLU A 155 3.34 4.45 5.06
C GLU A 155 3.98 5.18 3.86
N TRP A 156 4.61 4.42 2.96
CA TRP A 156 5.15 4.97 1.73
C TRP A 156 4.05 5.51 0.81
N ALA A 157 2.93 4.80 0.68
CA ALA A 157 1.80 5.23 -0.13
C ALA A 157 1.20 6.55 0.34
N LEU A 158 1.22 6.85 1.67
CA LEU A 158 0.81 8.14 2.23
C LEU A 158 1.71 9.32 1.79
N LYS A 159 2.88 9.06 1.24
CA LYS A 159 3.78 10.06 0.64
C LYS A 159 3.65 10.06 -0.89
N ALA A 160 3.56 8.89 -1.50
CA ALA A 160 3.53 8.75 -2.95
C ALA A 160 2.21 9.24 -3.57
N LEU A 161 1.07 8.93 -2.95
CA LEU A 161 -0.23 9.27 -3.49
C LEU A 161 -0.51 10.78 -3.51
N PRO A 162 -0.29 11.57 -2.43
CA PRO A 162 -0.46 13.01 -2.49
C PRO A 162 0.53 13.68 -3.45
N ALA A 163 1.78 13.20 -3.56
CA ALA A 163 2.74 13.71 -4.52
C ALA A 163 2.28 13.45 -5.98
N LEU A 164 1.79 12.25 -6.28
CA LEU A 164 1.20 11.96 -7.60
C LEU A 164 -0.08 12.77 -7.84
N ALA A 165 -0.90 12.99 -6.81
CA ALA A 165 -2.09 13.80 -6.90
C ALA A 165 -1.77 15.27 -7.19
N ALA A 166 -0.61 15.77 -6.76
CA ALA A 166 -0.12 17.12 -7.04
C ALA A 166 0.42 17.30 -8.48
N VAL A 167 0.47 16.26 -9.31
CA VAL A 167 0.73 16.38 -10.75
C VAL A 167 -0.54 16.85 -11.44
N ASP A 168 -0.49 17.96 -12.18
CA ASP A 168 -1.64 18.48 -12.93
C ASP A 168 -1.95 17.67 -14.20
N SER A 169 -3.04 18.02 -14.88
CA SER A 169 -3.45 17.37 -16.14
C SER A 169 -2.47 17.59 -17.31
N SER A 170 -1.59 18.58 -17.20
CA SER A 170 -0.54 18.85 -18.18
C SER A 170 0.75 18.08 -17.90
N GLY A 171 0.86 17.45 -16.71
CA GLY A 171 2.04 16.72 -16.27
C GLY A 171 3.05 17.60 -15.52
N ASN A 172 2.65 18.75 -14.97
CA ASN A 172 3.51 19.56 -14.12
C ASN A 172 3.31 19.15 -12.66
N PHE A 173 4.41 18.99 -11.93
CA PHE A 173 4.38 18.73 -10.50
C PHE A 173 4.27 20.04 -9.73
N MET A 174 3.20 20.16 -8.93
CA MET A 174 2.87 21.32 -8.11
C MET A 174 3.22 21.01 -6.64
N GLU A 175 4.51 21.09 -6.30
CA GLU A 175 5.03 20.69 -4.97
C GLU A 175 4.30 21.38 -3.83
N GLU A 176 3.94 22.65 -4.00
CA GLU A 176 3.20 23.46 -3.02
C GLU A 176 1.79 22.94 -2.71
N MET A 177 1.24 22.06 -3.54
CA MET A 177 -0.09 21.48 -3.34
C MET A 177 -0.07 20.23 -2.46
N VAL A 178 1.09 19.58 -2.28
CA VAL A 178 1.20 18.26 -1.63
C VAL A 178 0.67 18.26 -0.20
N ASP A 179 1.07 19.24 0.59
CA ASP A 179 0.62 19.36 2.00
C ASP A 179 -0.89 19.61 2.07
N GLY A 180 -1.40 20.55 1.24
CA GLY A 180 -2.82 20.85 1.17
C GLY A 180 -3.67 19.65 0.73
N ILE A 181 -3.20 18.85 -0.23
CA ILE A 181 -3.85 17.61 -0.66
C ILE A 181 -3.85 16.56 0.47
N THR A 182 -2.75 16.47 1.21
CA THR A 182 -2.65 15.54 2.35
C THR A 182 -3.63 15.91 3.46
N ASP A 183 -3.72 17.20 3.79
CA ASP A 183 -4.64 17.72 4.79
C ASP A 183 -6.11 17.55 4.34
N TYR A 184 -6.40 17.81 3.06
CA TYR A 184 -7.71 17.61 2.47
C TYR A 184 -8.15 16.14 2.56
N ALA A 185 -7.29 15.20 2.18
CA ALA A 185 -7.59 13.77 2.27
C ALA A 185 -7.86 13.31 3.72
N SER A 186 -7.13 13.88 4.68
CA SER A 186 -7.33 13.62 6.11
C SER A 186 -8.64 14.23 6.63
N GLY A 187 -9.03 15.43 6.16
CA GLY A 187 -10.26 16.11 6.51
C GLY A 187 -11.50 15.55 5.77
N SER A 188 -11.34 15.12 4.53
CA SER A 188 -12.41 14.50 3.73
C SER A 188 -12.88 13.17 4.33
N SER A 189 -12.03 12.47 5.07
CA SER A 189 -12.42 11.31 5.86
C SER A 189 -13.45 11.64 6.96
N ALA A 190 -13.60 12.93 7.31
CA ALA A 190 -14.55 13.39 8.33
C ALA A 190 -15.91 13.85 7.78
N VAL A 191 -16.07 14.06 6.45
CA VAL A 191 -17.26 14.71 5.86
C VAL A 191 -18.01 13.87 4.81
N ALA A 192 -17.41 12.81 4.25
CA ALA A 192 -18.05 11.98 3.22
C ALA A 192 -18.99 10.92 3.80
N GLY A 193 -20.12 11.34 4.35
CA GLY A 193 -21.30 10.50 4.58
C GLY A 193 -22.18 10.51 3.33
N GLY A 194 -21.90 9.65 2.35
CA GLY A 194 -22.73 9.39 1.17
C GLY A 194 -22.56 7.94 0.76
N GLU A 195 -23.67 7.26 0.53
CA GLU A 195 -23.81 5.83 0.24
C GLU A 195 -22.74 5.32 -0.73
N ASP A 196 -21.96 4.29 -0.33
CA ASP A 196 -20.88 3.58 -1.03
C ASP A 196 -19.43 4.11 -0.88
N GLY A 197 -19.13 5.04 -0.01
CA GLY A 197 -17.78 5.44 0.34
C GLY A 197 -17.24 4.64 1.54
N PHE A 198 -16.15 3.87 1.36
CA PHE A 198 -15.38 3.33 2.47
C PHE A 198 -14.72 4.49 3.22
N VAL A 199 -15.40 4.95 4.25
CA VAL A 199 -14.79 5.70 5.34
C VAL A 199 -13.73 4.76 5.94
N VAL A 200 -12.44 5.20 5.98
CA VAL A 200 -11.61 4.74 7.10
C VAL A 200 -12.27 5.42 8.30
N PRO A 201 -13.07 4.73 9.09
CA PRO A 201 -13.60 5.34 10.28
C PRO A 201 -12.38 5.60 11.16
N THR A 202 -12.17 6.84 11.57
CA THR A 202 -11.77 7.03 12.95
C THR A 202 -12.98 6.49 13.70
N ILE A 203 -13.01 5.17 13.85
CA ILE A 203 -14.02 4.51 14.65
C ILE A 203 -13.63 4.92 16.07
N GLU A 204 -14.25 5.95 16.60
CA GLU A 204 -14.61 5.95 18.00
C GLU A 204 -15.52 4.73 18.18
N THR A 205 -14.97 3.54 18.03
CA THR A 205 -15.66 2.32 18.39
C THR A 205 -15.76 2.37 19.90
N GLU A 206 -16.99 2.44 20.38
CA GLU A 206 -17.24 2.09 21.76
C GLU A 206 -16.46 0.82 22.04
N ALA A 207 -15.55 0.90 23.02
CA ALA A 207 -14.75 -0.24 23.40
C ALA A 207 -15.70 -1.37 23.82
N ILE A 208 -15.64 -2.47 23.13
CA ILE A 208 -16.42 -3.64 23.50
C ILE A 208 -15.68 -4.40 24.62
N GLN A 209 -16.46 -4.87 25.59
CA GLN A 209 -15.94 -5.77 26.61
C GLN A 209 -15.94 -7.19 26.04
N VAL A 210 -14.74 -7.76 25.89
CA VAL A 210 -14.56 -9.14 25.43
C VAL A 210 -13.84 -9.95 26.49
N GLU A 211 -14.29 -11.18 26.67
CA GLU A 211 -13.55 -12.19 27.45
C GLU A 211 -12.84 -13.13 26.47
N LEU A 212 -11.51 -13.08 26.50
CA LEU A 212 -10.66 -13.99 25.74
C LEU A 212 -10.22 -15.13 26.62
N SER A 213 -10.52 -16.37 26.21
CA SER A 213 -10.16 -17.58 26.93
C SER A 213 -9.22 -18.43 26.08
N VAL A 214 -8.01 -18.64 26.56
CA VAL A 214 -6.95 -19.39 25.87
C VAL A 214 -6.68 -20.69 26.61
N PHE A 215 -6.67 -21.80 25.85
CA PHE A 215 -6.25 -23.10 26.38
C PHE A 215 -4.71 -23.16 26.37
N ARG A 216 -4.14 -23.55 27.51
CA ARG A 216 -2.68 -23.72 27.64
C ARG A 216 -2.31 -25.16 27.95
N PHE A 217 -1.19 -25.57 27.38
CA PHE A 217 -0.53 -26.83 27.66
C PHE A 217 0.90 -26.56 28.14
N ASP A 218 1.24 -27.07 29.33
CA ASP A 218 2.60 -27.05 29.85
C ASP A 218 3.25 -28.42 29.65
N PRO A 219 4.18 -28.55 28.67
CA PRO A 219 4.82 -29.81 28.37
C PRO A 219 5.74 -30.33 29.51
N SER A 220 6.20 -29.43 30.39
CA SER A 220 7.10 -29.81 31.50
C SER A 220 6.35 -30.53 32.62
N THR A 221 5.11 -30.17 32.86
CA THR A 221 4.24 -30.75 33.90
C THR A 221 3.15 -31.66 33.30
N ASN A 222 3.05 -31.72 32.00
CA ASN A 222 1.95 -32.39 31.26
C ASN A 222 0.57 -31.94 31.75
N SER A 223 0.46 -30.69 32.17
CA SER A 223 -0.78 -30.10 32.67
C SER A 223 -1.44 -29.25 31.61
N THR A 224 -2.77 -29.22 31.65
CA THR A 224 -3.59 -28.34 30.80
C THR A 224 -4.32 -27.35 31.67
N GLY A 225 -4.47 -26.13 31.20
CA GLY A 225 -5.21 -25.07 31.86
C GLY A 225 -5.96 -24.20 30.87
N ARG A 226 -6.76 -23.33 31.39
CA ARG A 226 -7.42 -22.29 30.59
C ARG A 226 -7.27 -20.97 31.34
N ASP A 227 -6.67 -20.00 30.67
CA ASP A 227 -6.55 -18.64 31.18
C ASP A 227 -7.59 -17.76 30.48
N SER A 228 -8.19 -16.83 31.21
CA SER A 228 -9.20 -15.91 30.67
C SER A 228 -8.86 -14.47 31.06
N TRP A 229 -9.00 -13.55 30.12
CA TRP A 229 -8.79 -12.13 30.33
C TRP A 229 -10.02 -11.36 29.87
N ALA A 230 -10.55 -10.51 30.74
CA ALA A 230 -11.56 -9.53 30.39
C ALA A 230 -10.85 -8.27 29.86
N CYS A 231 -11.01 -7.97 28.59
CA CYS A 231 -10.34 -6.87 27.92
C CYS A 231 -11.38 -5.89 27.37
N SER A 232 -11.09 -4.60 27.46
CA SER A 232 -11.80 -3.55 26.74
C SER A 232 -11.04 -3.28 25.44
N LEU A 233 -11.58 -3.70 24.31
CA LEU A 233 -10.93 -3.66 23.01
C LEU A 233 -11.78 -2.91 21.99
N PRO A 234 -11.17 -2.24 20.99
CA PRO A 234 -11.91 -1.64 19.87
C PRO A 234 -12.72 -2.71 19.14
N GLY A 235 -13.98 -2.41 18.79
CA GLY A 235 -14.93 -3.38 18.21
C GLY A 235 -14.53 -3.99 16.86
N HIS A 236 -13.48 -3.45 16.23
CA HIS A 236 -12.94 -3.94 14.95
C HIS A 236 -11.60 -4.69 15.06
N ILE A 237 -11.14 -4.93 16.30
CA ILE A 237 -9.83 -5.58 16.51
C ILE A 237 -9.86 -7.05 16.06
N SER A 238 -8.79 -7.50 15.39
CA SER A 238 -8.63 -8.93 15.07
C SER A 238 -8.27 -9.74 16.33
N ILE A 239 -8.56 -11.05 16.32
CA ILE A 239 -8.17 -11.96 17.42
C ILE A 239 -6.67 -11.90 17.68
N LEU A 240 -5.86 -11.85 16.64
CA LEU A 240 -4.41 -11.77 16.74
C LEU A 240 -3.94 -10.47 17.42
N SER A 241 -4.50 -9.33 17.02
CA SER A 241 -4.21 -8.05 17.66
C SER A 241 -4.66 -8.02 19.12
N ALA A 242 -5.78 -8.69 19.45
CA ALA A 242 -6.23 -8.86 20.82
C ALA A 242 -5.24 -9.73 21.66
N LEU A 243 -4.71 -10.81 21.08
CA LEU A 243 -3.69 -11.64 21.74
C LEU A 243 -2.37 -10.88 21.96
N ARG A 244 -1.96 -10.02 21.02
CA ARG A 244 -0.80 -9.14 21.17
C ARG A 244 -1.01 -8.14 22.31
N ALA A 245 -2.18 -7.51 22.39
CA ALA A 245 -2.52 -6.59 23.48
C ALA A 245 -2.50 -7.27 24.86
N ILE A 246 -2.98 -8.53 24.95
CA ILE A 246 -2.92 -9.32 26.18
C ILE A 246 -1.45 -9.61 26.55
N LYS A 247 -0.63 -10.03 25.58
CA LYS A 247 0.78 -10.31 25.79
C LYS A 247 1.53 -9.09 26.31
N GLU A 248 1.28 -7.93 25.75
CA GLU A 248 1.96 -6.68 26.12
C GLU A 248 1.46 -6.09 27.44
N GLY A 249 0.15 -6.15 27.69
CA GLY A 249 -0.48 -5.46 28.82
C GLY A 249 -0.78 -6.32 30.05
N HIS A 250 -0.92 -7.64 29.89
CA HIS A 250 -1.43 -8.52 30.93
C HIS A 250 -0.56 -9.76 31.21
N ASP A 251 -0.04 -10.44 30.18
CA ASP A 251 0.70 -11.69 30.36
C ASP A 251 1.81 -11.87 29.32
N GLY A 252 3.00 -11.39 29.64
CA GLY A 252 4.19 -11.51 28.78
C GLY A 252 4.64 -12.96 28.50
N SER A 253 4.11 -13.96 29.22
CA SER A 253 4.40 -15.38 28.99
C SER A 253 3.53 -15.98 27.88
N LEU A 254 2.52 -15.27 27.41
CA LEU A 254 1.66 -15.72 26.31
C LEU A 254 2.48 -15.83 25.04
N SER A 255 2.61 -17.06 24.53
CA SER A 255 3.27 -17.37 23.25
C SER A 255 2.25 -17.90 22.28
N PHE A 256 2.20 -17.32 21.09
CA PHE A 256 1.41 -17.79 19.98
C PHE A 256 2.24 -17.63 18.70
N ARG A 257 1.96 -18.49 17.74
CA ARG A 257 2.59 -18.38 16.42
C ARG A 257 1.78 -17.39 15.60
N ASP A 258 2.43 -16.31 15.20
CA ASP A 258 1.93 -15.38 14.21
C ASP A 258 2.04 -16.10 12.87
N GLY A 259 0.95 -16.71 12.40
CA GLY A 259 0.94 -17.41 11.13
C GLY A 259 1.04 -16.41 9.99
N ASN A 260 1.89 -16.66 9.04
CA ASN A 260 1.86 -15.99 7.76
C ASN A 260 0.60 -16.43 7.03
N ASP A 261 -0.20 -15.52 6.48
CA ASP A 261 -1.45 -15.82 5.79
C ASP A 261 -1.26 -16.76 4.58
N ASP A 262 -0.03 -16.94 4.11
CA ASP A 262 0.33 -17.73 2.93
C ASP A 262 0.58 -19.23 3.18
N ASP A 263 0.65 -19.68 4.44
CA ASP A 263 0.81 -21.09 4.77
C ASP A 263 -0.31 -21.60 5.71
N PRO A 264 -1.36 -22.22 5.16
CA PRO A 264 -2.43 -22.80 5.99
C PRO A 264 -1.95 -23.92 6.94
N SER A 265 -0.72 -24.42 6.81
CA SER A 265 -0.09 -25.32 7.78
C SER A 265 0.41 -24.59 9.03
N THR A 266 0.53 -23.27 8.98
CA THR A 266 0.89 -22.40 10.12
C THR A 266 -0.33 -21.86 10.86
N ALA A 267 -1.52 -22.36 10.56
CA ALA A 267 -2.76 -22.00 11.24
C ALA A 267 -2.55 -21.97 12.76
N VAL A 268 -2.92 -20.82 13.35
CA VAL A 268 -2.83 -20.54 14.78
C VAL A 268 -3.42 -21.73 15.57
N SER A 269 -2.55 -22.56 16.14
CA SER A 269 -2.96 -23.43 17.22
C SER A 269 -2.87 -22.62 18.50
N VAL A 270 -4.01 -22.13 18.95
CA VAL A 270 -4.21 -21.54 20.26
C VAL A 270 -4.25 -22.63 21.32
#